data_af3c7c357566cf645f75a46cf4b30892
#
_entry.id   af3c7c357566cf645f75a46cf4b30892
#
_cell.length_a   1.000
_cell.length_b   1.000
_cell.length_c   1.000
_cell.angle_alpha   90.00
_cell.angle_beta   90.00
_cell.angle_gamma   90.00
#
_symmetry.space_group_name_H-M   'P 1'
#
loop_
_entity.id
_entity.type
_entity.pdbx_description
1 polymer ?
#
loop_
_entity_poly.entity_id
_entity_poly.type
_entity_poly.pdbx_seq_one_letter_code
_entity_poly.pdbx_strand_id
1 'polypeptide(L)'
;MTSQDARGAAAGPDGAGLPAWGGTQVCVAYGKTVALDGVTLSAPAGQVTAVVGGDGAGKSTLLRCLAGALTPDSGTITRPAKERTGYLPASSGIYPDLTVAENLDFRAKGYGMSRQDARDRAAEYLDRAGLTPAAGRLAGQLSGGMRQKLAVIAAMLHQPELLVLDEPTTGVDPVSRSGLWWLIARAAAEGCAIVLATTYLDEAERCASVLVLDAGTALASGTPEEIVAAMPGSLRAAAVKPAGEAAARSWRRAGRWRIWNPDPGGPDADGGVITPDLQDAVTVAAISRQQPAGGAA
;
A
#
# COMPACT_ATOMS: atom_id res chain seq x y z
N MET A 1 -35.75 -4.21 -29.19
CA MET A 1 -34.44 -4.88 -29.34
C MET A 1 -33.68 -4.67 -28.05
N THR A 2 -33.57 -5.72 -27.32
CA THR A 2 -33.24 -5.88 -25.91
C THR A 2 -31.74 -5.70 -25.68
N SER A 3 -31.38 -4.76 -24.79
CA SER A 3 -30.05 -4.61 -24.22
C SER A 3 -29.88 -5.69 -23.13
N GLN A 4 -28.97 -6.62 -23.35
CA GLN A 4 -28.60 -7.64 -22.36
C GLN A 4 -27.55 -7.07 -21.42
N ASP A 5 -27.90 -7.01 -20.15
CA ASP A 5 -27.01 -6.77 -19.00
C ASP A 5 -25.91 -7.84 -18.94
N ALA A 6 -24.69 -7.42 -19.07
CA ALA A 6 -23.51 -8.24 -18.76
C ALA A 6 -23.22 -8.18 -17.26
N ARG A 7 -23.91 -9.01 -16.47
CA ARG A 7 -23.49 -9.38 -15.11
C ARG A 7 -22.48 -10.53 -15.24
N GLY A 8 -21.20 -10.20 -15.25
CA GLY A 8 -20.09 -11.14 -15.17
C GLY A 8 -19.36 -11.00 -13.85
N ALA A 9 -19.94 -11.55 -12.76
CA ALA A 9 -19.18 -11.79 -11.55
C ALA A 9 -18.42 -13.11 -11.75
N ALA A 10 -17.12 -13.06 -11.95
CA ALA A 10 -16.26 -14.23 -11.91
C ALA A 10 -16.10 -14.64 -10.43
N ALA A 11 -16.79 -15.69 -10.01
CA ALA A 11 -16.56 -16.36 -8.74
C ALA A 11 -15.21 -17.08 -8.82
N GLY A 12 -14.28 -16.74 -7.90
CA GLY A 12 -13.07 -17.52 -7.67
C GLY A 12 -13.41 -18.88 -7.02
N PRO A 13 -12.54 -19.91 -7.17
CA PRO A 13 -12.76 -21.20 -6.58
C PRO A 13 -12.50 -21.13 -5.07
N ASP A 14 -13.52 -21.47 -4.32
CA ASP A 14 -13.64 -21.87 -2.92
C ASP A 14 -14.47 -20.91 -2.04
N GLY A 15 -15.67 -21.42 -1.72
CA GLY A 15 -16.52 -21.10 -0.55
C GLY A 15 -16.86 -19.64 -0.33
N ALA A 16 -18.10 -19.22 -0.60
CA ALA A 16 -18.79 -17.96 -0.23
C ALA A 16 -17.91 -16.78 0.29
N GLY A 17 -16.82 -16.50 -0.39
CA GLY A 17 -15.91 -15.41 -0.06
C GLY A 17 -16.36 -14.10 -0.69
N LEU A 18 -16.25 -13.00 0.06
CA LEU A 18 -16.39 -11.64 -0.45
C LEU A 18 -15.50 -11.44 -1.69
N PRO A 19 -15.92 -10.62 -2.67
CA PRO A 19 -15.15 -10.41 -3.89
C PRO A 19 -13.75 -9.92 -3.58
N ALA A 20 -12.74 -10.51 -4.22
CA ALA A 20 -11.37 -10.01 -4.19
C ALA A 20 -11.12 -9.15 -5.42
N TRP A 21 -10.67 -7.94 -5.20
CA TRP A 21 -10.17 -7.06 -6.24
C TRP A 21 -8.66 -7.23 -6.43
N GLY A 22 -8.08 -6.76 -7.53
CA GLY A 22 -6.63 -6.89 -7.70
C GLY A 22 -6.15 -6.87 -9.14
N GLY A 23 -4.96 -7.37 -9.35
CA GLY A 23 -4.33 -7.51 -10.65
C GLY A 23 -3.60 -8.84 -10.78
N THR A 24 -3.61 -9.42 -11.97
CA THR A 24 -2.92 -10.67 -12.30
C THR A 24 -1.98 -10.43 -13.45
N GLN A 25 -0.68 -10.73 -13.27
CA GLN A 25 0.38 -10.62 -14.27
C GLN A 25 0.41 -9.25 -14.95
N VAL A 26 0.28 -8.18 -14.15
CA VAL A 26 0.18 -6.80 -14.63
C VAL A 26 1.55 -6.33 -15.14
N CYS A 27 1.60 -5.90 -16.41
CA CYS A 27 2.78 -5.30 -17.02
C CYS A 27 2.46 -3.88 -17.49
N VAL A 28 3.40 -2.97 -17.25
CA VAL A 28 3.33 -1.56 -17.71
C VAL A 28 4.70 -1.06 -18.07
N ALA A 29 4.82 -0.42 -19.23
CA ALA A 29 6.05 0.23 -19.67
C ALA A 29 5.80 1.70 -20.06
N TYR A 30 6.73 2.57 -19.75
CA TYR A 30 6.78 3.96 -20.19
C TYR A 30 7.95 4.14 -21.18
N GLY A 31 7.65 4.01 -22.47
CA GLY A 31 8.67 3.99 -23.51
C GLY A 31 9.60 2.79 -23.35
N LYS A 32 10.87 3.02 -22.98
CA LYS A 32 11.86 1.95 -22.75
C LYS A 32 11.93 1.48 -21.28
N THR A 33 11.25 2.14 -20.38
CA THR A 33 11.30 1.83 -18.93
C THR A 33 10.15 0.92 -18.56
N VAL A 34 10.44 -0.29 -18.14
CA VAL A 34 9.45 -1.23 -17.57
C VAL A 34 9.17 -0.78 -16.14
N ALA A 35 7.92 -0.41 -15.88
CA ALA A 35 7.47 0.04 -14.57
C ALA A 35 6.83 -1.08 -13.76
N LEU A 36 6.20 -2.06 -14.43
CA LEU A 36 5.68 -3.30 -13.83
C LEU A 36 5.96 -4.45 -14.80
N ASP A 37 6.39 -5.58 -14.26
CA ASP A 37 6.69 -6.80 -15.01
C ASP A 37 6.06 -8.01 -14.30
N GLY A 38 4.89 -8.43 -14.78
CA GLY A 38 4.18 -9.61 -14.31
C GLY A 38 3.69 -9.55 -12.87
N VAL A 39 3.36 -8.36 -12.36
CA VAL A 39 2.95 -8.17 -10.96
C VAL A 39 1.55 -8.72 -10.72
N THR A 40 1.41 -9.52 -9.66
CA THR A 40 0.12 -10.05 -9.17
C THR A 40 -0.14 -9.56 -7.76
N LEU A 41 -1.37 -9.09 -7.50
CA LEU A 41 -1.84 -8.63 -6.18
C LEU A 41 -3.31 -8.97 -6.01
N SER A 42 -3.69 -9.44 -4.82
CA SER A 42 -5.08 -9.63 -4.38
C SER A 42 -5.42 -8.66 -3.26
N ALA A 43 -6.61 -8.07 -3.32
CA ALA A 43 -7.17 -7.17 -2.31
C ALA A 43 -8.55 -7.68 -1.89
N PRO A 44 -8.63 -8.56 -0.89
CA PRO A 44 -9.90 -9.07 -0.37
C PRO A 44 -10.73 -7.97 0.29
N ALA A 45 -12.06 -8.06 0.18
CA ALA A 45 -12.97 -7.16 0.86
C ALA A 45 -12.78 -7.23 2.38
N GLY A 46 -12.86 -6.10 3.04
CA GLY A 46 -12.67 -5.99 4.49
C GLY A 46 -11.21 -6.06 4.96
N GLN A 47 -10.26 -6.05 4.05
CA GLN A 47 -8.83 -6.15 4.39
C GLN A 47 -8.02 -5.00 3.82
N VAL A 48 -6.87 -4.75 4.45
CA VAL A 48 -5.86 -3.81 3.96
C VAL A 48 -4.69 -4.60 3.40
N THR A 49 -4.37 -4.38 2.12
CA THR A 49 -3.20 -4.92 1.44
C THR A 49 -2.18 -3.80 1.24
N ALA A 50 -0.98 -3.96 1.77
CA ALA A 50 0.10 -3.01 1.57
C ALA A 50 0.90 -3.32 0.30
N VAL A 51 1.28 -2.29 -0.44
CA VAL A 51 2.28 -2.34 -1.51
C VAL A 51 3.49 -1.54 -1.05
N VAL A 52 4.58 -2.22 -0.73
CA VAL A 52 5.81 -1.59 -0.24
C VAL A 52 6.94 -1.68 -1.25
N GLY A 53 7.89 -0.75 -1.17
CA GLY A 53 9.05 -0.71 -2.06
C GLY A 53 9.67 0.67 -2.08
N GLY A 54 10.89 0.78 -2.59
CA GLY A 54 11.60 2.05 -2.77
C GLY A 54 10.93 2.97 -3.80
N ASP A 55 11.52 4.16 -3.96
CA ASP A 55 11.11 5.08 -5.03
C ASP A 55 11.40 4.45 -6.38
N GLY A 56 10.44 4.57 -7.32
CA GLY A 56 10.55 3.94 -8.64
C GLY A 56 10.25 2.44 -8.66
N ALA A 57 9.91 1.79 -7.55
CA ALA A 57 9.61 0.35 -7.51
C ALA A 57 8.34 -0.06 -8.31
N GLY A 58 7.51 0.89 -8.75
CA GLY A 58 6.29 0.62 -9.51
C GLY A 58 5.00 0.77 -8.71
N LYS A 59 5.06 1.12 -7.41
CA LYS A 59 3.90 1.25 -6.51
C LYS A 59 2.77 2.10 -7.11
N SER A 60 3.05 3.38 -7.40
CA SER A 60 2.04 4.30 -7.95
C SER A 60 1.51 3.86 -9.32
N THR A 61 2.31 3.18 -10.13
CA THR A 61 1.87 2.62 -11.42
C THR A 61 0.85 1.52 -11.20
N LEU A 62 1.10 0.58 -10.28
CA LEU A 62 0.16 -0.48 -9.91
C LEU A 62 -1.14 0.11 -9.35
N LEU A 63 -1.03 1.10 -8.45
CA LEU A 63 -2.20 1.75 -7.87
C LEU A 63 -3.05 2.48 -8.91
N ARG A 64 -2.43 3.13 -9.91
CA ARG A 64 -3.16 3.75 -11.03
C ARG A 64 -3.90 2.72 -11.88
N CYS A 65 -3.33 1.53 -12.10
CA CYS A 65 -4.01 0.44 -12.78
C CYS A 65 -5.23 -0.03 -11.98
N LEU A 66 -5.08 -0.27 -10.68
CA LEU A 66 -6.18 -0.67 -9.79
C LEU A 66 -7.29 0.37 -9.70
N ALA A 67 -6.93 1.65 -9.65
CA ALA A 67 -7.89 2.76 -9.68
C ALA A 67 -8.57 2.97 -11.04
N GLY A 68 -8.08 2.31 -12.09
CA GLY A 68 -8.55 2.50 -13.48
C GLY A 68 -8.16 3.83 -14.09
N ALA A 69 -7.12 4.48 -13.55
CA ALA A 69 -6.52 5.68 -14.11
C ALA A 69 -5.44 5.35 -15.16
N LEU A 70 -5.00 4.10 -15.23
CA LEU A 70 -4.05 3.59 -16.22
C LEU A 70 -4.49 2.20 -16.68
N THR A 71 -4.46 1.96 -17.99
CA THR A 71 -4.65 0.62 -18.55
C THR A 71 -3.29 -0.07 -18.65
N PRO A 72 -3.11 -1.28 -18.12
CA PRO A 72 -1.86 -2.01 -18.27
C PRO A 72 -1.64 -2.46 -19.71
N ASP A 73 -0.38 -2.65 -20.11
CA ASP A 73 -0.01 -3.16 -21.45
C ASP A 73 -0.40 -4.64 -21.60
N SER A 74 -0.29 -5.41 -20.51
CA SER A 74 -0.77 -6.80 -20.43
C SER A 74 -1.14 -7.18 -19.01
N GLY A 75 -1.74 -8.36 -18.85
CA GLY A 75 -2.32 -8.80 -17.57
C GLY A 75 -3.76 -8.37 -17.43
N THR A 76 -4.33 -8.61 -16.26
CA THR A 76 -5.75 -8.33 -15.98
C THR A 76 -5.91 -7.54 -14.69
N ILE A 77 -6.80 -6.55 -14.69
CA ILE A 77 -7.24 -5.82 -13.50
C ILE A 77 -8.70 -6.17 -13.22
N THR A 78 -8.96 -6.70 -12.02
CA THR A 78 -10.31 -6.93 -11.49
C THR A 78 -10.60 -5.86 -10.46
N ARG A 79 -11.57 -5.01 -10.71
CA ARG A 79 -11.97 -3.90 -9.84
C ARG A 79 -13.47 -3.60 -9.98
N PRO A 80 -14.07 -2.94 -8.99
CA PRO A 80 -15.46 -2.47 -9.11
C PRO A 80 -15.59 -1.38 -10.17
N ALA A 81 -16.80 -1.00 -10.47
CA ALA A 81 -17.07 0.17 -11.32
C ALA A 81 -16.42 1.43 -10.72
N LYS A 82 -16.14 2.41 -11.57
CA LYS A 82 -15.43 3.65 -11.17
C LYS A 82 -16.13 4.39 -10.03
N GLU A 83 -17.45 4.36 -10.03
CA GLU A 83 -18.30 5.00 -9.01
C GLU A 83 -18.20 4.32 -7.64
N ARG A 84 -17.69 3.09 -7.59
CA ARG A 84 -17.47 2.30 -6.37
C ARG A 84 -15.98 2.11 -6.05
N THR A 85 -15.11 2.90 -6.71
CA THR A 85 -13.67 2.91 -6.49
C THR A 85 -13.25 4.26 -5.94
N GLY A 86 -12.65 4.28 -4.75
CA GLY A 86 -12.01 5.47 -4.18
C GLY A 86 -10.53 5.51 -4.53
N TYR A 87 -10.02 6.68 -4.88
CA TYR A 87 -8.59 6.82 -5.19
C TYR A 87 -8.00 8.10 -4.59
N LEU A 88 -6.95 7.93 -3.81
CA LEU A 88 -6.07 8.99 -3.34
C LEU A 88 -4.75 8.89 -4.09
N PRO A 89 -4.46 9.81 -5.03
CA PRO A 89 -3.14 9.88 -5.68
C PRO A 89 -2.10 10.50 -4.74
N ALA A 90 -0.80 10.28 -5.02
CA ALA A 90 0.31 10.86 -4.27
C ALA A 90 0.25 12.42 -4.19
N SER A 91 -0.39 13.06 -5.17
CA SER A 91 -0.62 14.52 -5.18
C SER A 91 -1.78 15.01 -4.30
N SER A 92 -2.37 14.14 -3.48
CA SER A 92 -3.55 14.32 -2.63
C SER A 92 -4.89 14.59 -3.36
N GLY A 93 -4.90 15.18 -4.54
CA GLY A 93 -6.11 15.47 -5.32
C GLY A 93 -7.09 16.43 -4.61
N ILE A 94 -6.59 17.26 -3.71
CA ILE A 94 -7.35 18.31 -3.00
C ILE A 94 -7.13 19.66 -3.68
N TYR A 95 -8.20 20.42 -3.83
CA TYR A 95 -8.18 21.76 -4.40
C TYR A 95 -7.84 22.77 -3.31
N PRO A 96 -6.68 23.46 -3.37
CA PRO A 96 -6.21 24.35 -2.31
C PRO A 96 -7.08 25.60 -2.15
N ASP A 97 -7.73 26.04 -3.23
CA ASP A 97 -8.57 27.24 -3.28
C ASP A 97 -10.03 27.00 -2.87
N LEU A 98 -10.39 25.74 -2.58
CA LEU A 98 -11.67 25.36 -2.00
C LEU A 98 -11.50 25.15 -0.48
N THR A 99 -12.55 25.43 0.27
CA THR A 99 -12.61 25.08 1.68
C THR A 99 -12.64 23.57 1.86
N VAL A 100 -12.43 23.10 3.09
CA VAL A 100 -12.57 21.67 3.45
C VAL A 100 -13.96 21.16 3.05
N ALA A 101 -15.02 21.90 3.40
CA ALA A 101 -16.40 21.50 3.09
C ALA A 101 -16.66 21.49 1.58
N GLU A 102 -16.17 22.49 0.83
CA GLU A 102 -16.35 22.57 -0.63
C GLU A 102 -15.59 21.45 -1.37
N ASN A 103 -14.38 21.05 -0.88
CA ASN A 103 -13.68 19.89 -1.44
C ASN A 103 -14.52 18.62 -1.30
N LEU A 104 -15.14 18.38 -0.14
CA LEU A 104 -15.99 17.21 0.09
C LEU A 104 -17.29 17.28 -0.73
N ASP A 105 -17.94 18.45 -0.81
CA ASP A 105 -19.13 18.64 -1.65
C ASP A 105 -18.83 18.41 -3.14
N PHE A 106 -17.69 18.89 -3.62
CA PHE A 106 -17.23 18.64 -4.98
C PHE A 106 -17.07 17.15 -5.28
N ARG A 107 -16.42 16.42 -4.35
CA ARG A 107 -16.24 14.96 -4.48
C ARG A 107 -17.57 14.22 -4.43
N ALA A 108 -18.44 14.57 -3.48
CA ALA A 108 -19.76 13.96 -3.35
C ALA A 108 -20.59 14.11 -4.64
N LYS A 109 -20.57 15.30 -5.24
CA LYS A 109 -21.26 15.56 -6.52
C LYS A 109 -20.66 14.71 -7.66
N GLY A 110 -19.34 14.58 -7.70
CA GLY A 110 -18.65 13.77 -8.71
C GLY A 110 -19.01 12.29 -8.66
N TYR A 111 -19.34 11.79 -7.46
CA TYR A 111 -19.80 10.41 -7.23
C TYR A 111 -21.34 10.27 -7.21
N GLY A 112 -22.10 11.33 -7.52
CA GLY A 112 -23.56 11.29 -7.58
C GLY A 112 -24.25 11.08 -6.23
N MET A 113 -23.61 11.43 -5.11
CA MET A 113 -24.18 11.31 -3.78
C MET A 113 -25.36 12.27 -3.58
N SER A 114 -26.36 11.84 -2.80
CA SER A 114 -27.39 12.76 -2.34
C SER A 114 -26.79 13.86 -1.45
N ARG A 115 -27.38 15.05 -1.44
CA ARG A 115 -26.91 16.15 -0.59
C ARG A 115 -26.95 15.79 0.90
N GLN A 116 -27.94 15.00 1.32
CA GLN A 116 -28.10 14.60 2.72
C GLN A 116 -27.00 13.62 3.11
N ASP A 117 -26.82 12.53 2.33
CA ASP A 117 -25.76 11.54 2.60
C ASP A 117 -24.37 12.17 2.61
N ALA A 118 -24.11 13.09 1.66
CA ALA A 118 -22.84 13.79 1.58
C ALA A 118 -22.55 14.63 2.83
N ARG A 119 -23.56 15.34 3.35
CA ARG A 119 -23.43 16.16 4.57
C ARG A 119 -23.24 15.32 5.79
N ASP A 120 -24.04 14.26 5.96
CA ASP A 120 -24.01 13.42 7.16
C ASP A 120 -22.67 12.69 7.26
N ARG A 121 -22.19 12.11 6.15
CA ARG A 121 -20.89 11.44 6.12
C ARG A 121 -19.72 12.40 6.25
N ALA A 122 -19.78 13.55 5.59
CA ALA A 122 -18.75 14.57 5.73
C ALA A 122 -18.64 15.04 7.18
N ALA A 123 -19.77 15.31 7.84
CA ALA A 123 -19.79 15.71 9.26
C ALA A 123 -19.19 14.62 10.17
N GLU A 124 -19.59 13.35 9.98
CA GLU A 124 -19.05 12.23 10.73
C GLU A 124 -17.53 12.08 10.56
N TYR A 125 -17.05 12.06 9.32
CA TYR A 125 -15.62 11.88 9.06
C TYR A 125 -14.77 13.08 9.49
N LEU A 126 -15.27 14.31 9.33
CA LEU A 126 -14.59 15.53 9.80
C LEU A 126 -14.49 15.56 11.32
N ASP A 127 -15.56 15.19 12.04
CA ASP A 127 -15.55 15.12 13.49
C ASP A 127 -14.50 14.13 13.99
N ARG A 128 -14.53 12.92 13.47
CA ARG A 128 -13.59 11.85 13.85
C ARG A 128 -12.14 12.15 13.48
N ALA A 129 -11.90 12.88 12.38
CA ALA A 129 -10.57 13.30 11.98
C ALA A 129 -10.08 14.56 12.74
N GLY A 130 -10.95 15.18 13.56
CA GLY A 130 -10.67 16.45 14.23
C GLY A 130 -10.58 17.63 13.27
N LEU A 131 -11.29 17.57 12.14
CA LEU A 131 -11.28 18.60 11.09
C LEU A 131 -12.53 19.49 11.11
N THR A 132 -13.53 19.22 11.94
CA THR A 132 -14.76 20.02 12.05
C THR A 132 -14.48 21.51 12.26
N PRO A 133 -13.54 21.95 13.15
CA PRO A 133 -13.24 23.36 13.33
C PRO A 133 -12.62 24.03 12.10
N ALA A 134 -12.11 23.23 11.15
CA ALA A 134 -11.48 23.70 9.93
C ALA A 134 -12.40 23.61 8.69
N ALA A 135 -13.66 23.21 8.84
CA ALA A 135 -14.57 22.95 7.71
C ALA A 135 -14.72 24.14 6.75
N GLY A 136 -14.71 25.36 7.28
CA GLY A 136 -14.77 26.61 6.50
C GLY A 136 -13.42 27.18 6.07
N ARG A 137 -12.28 26.55 6.42
CA ARG A 137 -10.94 27.02 6.00
C ARG A 137 -10.58 26.53 4.63
N LEU A 138 -9.86 27.33 3.86
CA LEU A 138 -9.28 26.91 2.57
C LEU A 138 -8.31 25.75 2.80
N ALA A 139 -8.37 24.74 1.93
CA ALA A 139 -7.50 23.57 2.04
C ALA A 139 -6.01 23.92 1.89
N GLY A 140 -5.69 24.98 1.15
CA GLY A 140 -4.34 25.51 1.05
C GLY A 140 -3.75 26.03 2.38
N GLN A 141 -4.62 26.39 3.34
CA GLN A 141 -4.24 26.90 4.67
C GLN A 141 -4.13 25.81 5.73
N LEU A 142 -4.39 24.55 5.39
CA LEU A 142 -4.28 23.41 6.29
C LEU A 142 -2.81 23.00 6.47
N SER A 143 -2.48 22.43 7.64
CA SER A 143 -1.23 21.71 7.80
C SER A 143 -1.16 20.50 6.86
N GLY A 144 0.04 19.98 6.59
CA GLY A 144 0.23 18.78 5.76
C GLY A 144 -0.63 17.62 6.25
N GLY A 145 -0.60 17.30 7.55
CA GLY A 145 -1.40 16.23 8.14
C GLY A 145 -2.91 16.46 8.03
N MET A 146 -3.38 17.69 8.24
CA MET A 146 -4.82 18.01 8.05
C MET A 146 -5.25 17.86 6.59
N ARG A 147 -4.41 18.27 5.65
CA ARG A 147 -4.69 18.14 4.21
C ARG A 147 -4.73 16.68 3.80
N GLN A 148 -3.83 15.86 4.35
CA GLN A 148 -3.81 14.43 4.08
C GLN A 148 -5.04 13.71 4.65
N LYS A 149 -5.47 14.06 5.87
CA LYS A 149 -6.74 13.58 6.44
C LYS A 149 -7.94 13.95 5.54
N LEU A 150 -8.01 15.20 5.07
CA LEU A 150 -9.05 15.62 4.12
C LEU A 150 -9.01 14.79 2.83
N ALA A 151 -7.82 14.49 2.31
CA ALA A 151 -7.65 13.73 1.07
C ALA A 151 -8.13 12.27 1.23
N VAL A 152 -7.82 11.62 2.35
CA VAL A 152 -8.34 10.27 2.66
C VAL A 152 -9.86 10.30 2.80
N ILE A 153 -10.42 11.27 3.55
CA ILE A 153 -11.87 11.41 3.69
C ILE A 153 -12.54 11.61 2.32
N ALA A 154 -11.98 12.48 1.48
CA ALA A 154 -12.51 12.72 0.13
C ALA A 154 -12.49 11.48 -0.76
N ALA A 155 -11.49 10.60 -0.62
CA ALA A 155 -11.39 9.35 -1.36
C ALA A 155 -12.39 8.28 -0.88
N MET A 156 -12.79 8.31 0.40
CA MET A 156 -13.68 7.30 0.99
C MET A 156 -15.13 7.78 1.19
N LEU A 157 -15.44 9.06 0.92
CA LEU A 157 -16.71 9.70 1.24
C LEU A 157 -17.93 8.97 0.68
N HIS A 158 -17.81 8.41 -0.52
CA HIS A 158 -18.87 7.69 -1.23
C HIS A 158 -18.98 6.20 -0.87
N GLN A 159 -18.23 5.74 0.17
CA GLN A 159 -18.17 4.34 0.63
C GLN A 159 -17.83 3.36 -0.50
N PRO A 160 -16.62 3.44 -1.04
CA PRO A 160 -16.18 2.58 -2.13
C PRO A 160 -16.06 1.11 -1.71
N GLU A 161 -16.21 0.19 -2.67
CA GLU A 161 -15.90 -1.23 -2.48
C GLU A 161 -14.38 -1.49 -2.55
N LEU A 162 -13.66 -0.65 -3.30
CA LEU A 162 -12.20 -0.64 -3.37
C LEU A 162 -11.67 0.77 -3.11
N LEU A 163 -10.81 0.91 -2.12
CA LEU A 163 -10.12 2.16 -1.79
C LEU A 163 -8.62 2.00 -2.06
N VAL A 164 -8.09 2.82 -2.96
CA VAL A 164 -6.69 2.81 -3.39
C VAL A 164 -6.01 4.07 -2.86
N LEU A 165 -4.97 3.91 -2.04
CA LEU A 165 -4.30 5.01 -1.34
C LEU A 165 -2.81 5.03 -1.68
N ASP A 166 -2.34 6.09 -2.34
CA ASP A 166 -0.94 6.28 -2.71
C ASP A 166 -0.24 7.17 -1.67
N GLU A 167 0.55 6.56 -0.79
CA GLU A 167 1.30 7.19 0.29
C GLU A 167 0.47 8.11 1.21
N PRO A 168 -0.65 7.63 1.79
CA PRO A 168 -1.58 8.48 2.53
C PRO A 168 -1.02 9.08 3.81
N THR A 169 0.12 8.60 4.31
CA THR A 169 0.72 9.00 5.59
C THR A 169 2.04 9.75 5.43
N THR A 170 2.52 9.92 4.20
CA THR A 170 3.78 10.61 3.93
C THR A 170 3.71 12.08 4.34
N GLY A 171 4.69 12.51 5.13
CA GLY A 171 4.75 13.89 5.67
C GLY A 171 3.74 14.18 6.79
N VAL A 172 3.10 13.16 7.35
CA VAL A 172 2.14 13.29 8.45
C VAL A 172 2.82 12.99 9.79
N ASP A 173 2.59 13.84 10.79
CA ASP A 173 3.10 13.62 12.14
C ASP A 173 2.50 12.34 12.79
N PRO A 174 3.18 11.74 13.80
CA PRO A 174 2.72 10.47 14.39
C PRO A 174 1.29 10.50 14.96
N VAL A 175 0.86 11.63 15.53
CA VAL A 175 -0.48 11.75 16.11
C VAL A 175 -1.54 11.78 15.01
N SER A 176 -1.32 12.60 13.99
CA SER A 176 -2.20 12.67 12.81
C SER A 176 -2.24 11.36 12.05
N ARG A 177 -1.11 10.62 11.98
CA ARG A 177 -1.01 9.28 11.36
C ARG A 177 -1.94 8.27 12.04
N SER A 178 -2.01 8.26 13.37
CA SER A 178 -2.93 7.38 14.11
C SER A 178 -4.40 7.62 13.72
N GLY A 179 -4.79 8.88 13.54
CA GLY A 179 -6.14 9.23 13.09
C GLY A 179 -6.43 8.77 11.65
N LEU A 180 -5.44 8.82 10.75
CA LEU A 180 -5.57 8.29 9.39
C LEU A 180 -5.74 6.76 9.38
N TRP A 181 -4.93 6.05 10.15
CA TRP A 181 -5.05 4.60 10.30
C TRP A 181 -6.41 4.18 10.86
N TRP A 182 -6.96 4.97 11.78
CA TRP A 182 -8.31 4.72 12.29
C TRP A 182 -9.36 4.80 11.16
N LEU A 183 -9.29 5.83 10.28
CA LEU A 183 -10.20 5.96 9.13
C LEU A 183 -10.06 4.77 8.17
N ILE A 184 -8.83 4.36 7.87
CA ILE A 184 -8.52 3.23 6.98
C ILE A 184 -9.07 1.92 7.57
N ALA A 185 -8.76 1.64 8.83
CA ALA A 185 -9.21 0.42 9.52
C ALA A 185 -10.74 0.35 9.60
N ARG A 186 -11.41 1.49 9.81
CA ARG A 186 -12.87 1.55 9.83
C ARG A 186 -13.46 1.23 8.46
N ALA A 187 -12.93 1.81 7.38
CA ALA A 187 -13.41 1.49 6.04
C ALA A 187 -13.25 -0.01 5.72
N ALA A 188 -12.15 -0.63 6.14
CA ALA A 188 -11.95 -2.07 6.02
C ALA A 188 -13.02 -2.84 6.83
N ALA A 189 -13.24 -2.47 8.09
CA ALA A 189 -14.25 -3.13 8.94
C ALA A 189 -15.68 -3.01 8.37
N GLU A 190 -15.96 -1.98 7.58
CA GLU A 190 -17.22 -1.78 6.86
C GLU A 190 -17.28 -2.57 5.53
N GLY A 191 -16.27 -3.40 5.22
CA GLY A 191 -16.23 -4.30 4.07
C GLY A 191 -15.48 -3.76 2.85
N CYS A 192 -14.90 -2.55 2.92
CA CYS A 192 -14.10 -2.01 1.83
C CYS A 192 -12.78 -2.79 1.69
N ALA A 193 -12.43 -3.19 0.46
CA ALA A 193 -11.08 -3.65 0.15
C ALA A 193 -10.14 -2.45 0.04
N ILE A 194 -8.97 -2.50 0.67
CA ILE A 194 -8.04 -1.36 0.68
C ILE A 194 -6.69 -1.78 0.15
N VAL A 195 -6.16 -1.03 -0.83
CA VAL A 195 -4.79 -1.14 -1.29
C VAL A 195 -4.04 0.14 -0.94
N LEU A 196 -2.99 0.00 -0.15
CA LEU A 196 -2.21 1.10 0.38
C LEU A 196 -0.76 1.00 -0.11
N ALA A 197 -0.26 1.97 -0.86
CA ALA A 197 1.19 2.09 -1.09
C ALA A 197 1.84 2.87 0.04
N THR A 198 2.95 2.35 0.54
CA THR A 198 3.76 3.01 1.57
C THR A 198 5.24 2.66 1.44
N THR A 199 6.11 3.57 1.89
CA THR A 199 7.53 3.29 2.10
C THR A 199 7.84 2.87 3.55
N TYR A 200 6.84 2.94 4.44
CA TYR A 200 6.97 2.63 5.86
C TYR A 200 6.59 1.17 6.14
N LEU A 201 7.57 0.35 6.51
CA LEU A 201 7.33 -1.08 6.78
C LEU A 201 6.54 -1.33 8.07
N ASP A 202 6.64 -0.42 9.06
CA ASP A 202 5.80 -0.47 10.27
C ASP A 202 4.29 -0.28 9.97
N GLU A 203 3.96 0.31 8.85
CA GLU A 203 2.58 0.37 8.35
C GLU A 203 2.16 -0.95 7.68
N ALA A 204 3.06 -1.54 6.90
CA ALA A 204 2.81 -2.83 6.25
C ALA A 204 2.61 -3.96 7.27
N GLU A 205 3.31 -3.93 8.41
CA GLU A 205 3.13 -4.88 9.51
C GLU A 205 1.71 -4.89 10.12
N ARG A 206 0.92 -3.82 9.87
CA ARG A 206 -0.48 -3.73 10.34
C ARG A 206 -1.49 -4.23 9.29
N CYS A 207 -1.03 -4.56 8.09
CA CYS A 207 -1.87 -4.96 6.98
C CYS A 207 -2.08 -6.48 6.96
N ALA A 208 -3.22 -6.92 6.42
CA ALA A 208 -3.53 -8.35 6.30
C ALA A 208 -2.61 -9.05 5.30
N SER A 209 -2.13 -8.33 4.28
CA SER A 209 -1.18 -8.84 3.31
C SER A 209 -0.25 -7.73 2.81
N VAL A 210 0.91 -8.13 2.32
CA VAL A 210 1.96 -7.24 1.84
C VAL A 210 2.46 -7.74 0.49
N LEU A 211 2.59 -6.83 -0.47
CA LEU A 211 3.34 -7.03 -1.70
C LEU A 211 4.58 -6.16 -1.66
N VAL A 212 5.75 -6.77 -1.71
CA VAL A 212 7.04 -6.06 -1.79
C VAL A 212 7.44 -5.92 -3.24
N LEU A 213 7.57 -4.69 -3.71
CA LEU A 213 8.01 -4.37 -5.08
C LEU A 213 9.44 -3.83 -5.09
N ASP A 214 10.20 -4.25 -6.10
CA ASP A 214 11.48 -3.66 -6.46
C ASP A 214 11.67 -3.67 -7.97
N ALA A 215 12.04 -2.53 -8.54
CA ALA A 215 12.27 -2.35 -9.98
C ALA A 215 11.16 -3.00 -10.86
N GLY A 216 9.90 -2.81 -10.48
CA GLY A 216 8.73 -3.29 -11.25
C GLY A 216 8.36 -4.75 -11.05
N THR A 217 9.06 -5.51 -10.22
CA THR A 217 8.77 -6.92 -9.95
C THR A 217 8.45 -7.18 -8.49
N ALA A 218 7.69 -8.25 -8.21
CA ALA A 218 7.44 -8.68 -6.84
C ALA A 218 8.68 -9.40 -6.27
N LEU A 219 9.18 -8.93 -5.13
CA LEU A 219 10.22 -9.60 -4.35
C LEU A 219 9.63 -10.61 -3.36
N ALA A 220 8.52 -10.26 -2.72
CA ALA A 220 7.82 -11.10 -1.78
C ALA A 220 6.33 -10.71 -1.75
N SER A 221 5.47 -11.66 -1.41
CA SER A 221 4.03 -11.46 -1.26
C SER A 221 3.47 -12.45 -0.25
N GLY A 222 2.58 -12.01 0.63
CA GLY A 222 1.94 -12.83 1.65
C GLY A 222 1.56 -12.01 2.87
N THR A 223 1.19 -12.65 3.98
CA THR A 223 1.09 -11.95 5.27
C THR A 223 2.47 -11.51 5.75
N PRO A 224 2.58 -10.52 6.64
CA PRO A 224 3.88 -10.14 7.23
C PRO A 224 4.63 -11.35 7.81
N GLU A 225 3.91 -12.24 8.50
CA GLU A 225 4.46 -13.45 9.11
C GLU A 225 4.96 -14.45 8.07
N GLU A 226 4.21 -14.66 6.97
CA GLU A 226 4.62 -15.53 5.86
C GLU A 226 5.89 -15.03 5.19
N ILE A 227 6.00 -13.71 4.95
CA ILE A 227 7.20 -13.10 4.36
C ILE A 227 8.41 -13.28 5.27
N VAL A 228 8.24 -13.09 6.59
CA VAL A 228 9.30 -13.32 7.57
C VAL A 228 9.70 -14.79 7.62
N ALA A 229 8.73 -15.71 7.65
CA ALA A 229 8.99 -17.16 7.68
C ALA A 229 9.67 -17.67 6.40
N ALA A 230 9.42 -17.05 5.26
CA ALA A 230 10.04 -17.39 3.98
C ALA A 230 11.46 -16.82 3.81
N MET A 231 11.96 -16.00 4.75
CA MET A 231 13.30 -15.44 4.69
C MET A 231 14.36 -16.54 4.67
N PRO A 232 15.24 -16.61 3.66
CA PRO A 232 16.27 -17.65 3.61
C PRO A 232 17.39 -17.38 4.61
N GLY A 233 17.99 -18.45 5.12
CA GLY A 233 19.17 -18.38 5.98
C GLY A 233 18.86 -17.96 7.41
N SER A 234 19.82 -17.29 8.05
CA SER A 234 19.72 -16.83 9.44
C SER A 234 20.17 -15.38 9.58
N LEU A 235 19.69 -14.71 10.62
CA LEU A 235 20.04 -13.35 10.94
C LEU A 235 20.77 -13.30 12.29
N ARG A 236 21.87 -12.53 12.36
CA ARG A 236 22.65 -12.33 13.58
C ARG A 236 22.83 -10.84 13.89
N ALA A 237 23.02 -10.53 15.16
CA ALA A 237 23.33 -9.19 15.61
C ALA A 237 24.79 -9.09 16.05
N ALA A 238 25.49 -8.04 15.62
CA ALA A 238 26.85 -7.72 16.02
C ALA A 238 26.97 -6.28 16.52
N ALA A 239 27.90 -6.04 17.44
CA ALA A 239 28.21 -4.69 17.94
C ALA A 239 29.10 -3.91 16.95
N VAL A 240 29.97 -4.61 16.22
CA VAL A 240 30.97 -4.04 15.30
C VAL A 240 30.56 -4.32 13.86
N LYS A 241 30.89 -3.39 12.94
CA LYS A 241 30.65 -3.60 11.51
C LYS A 241 31.45 -4.82 11.02
N PRO A 242 30.79 -5.80 10.37
CA PRO A 242 31.51 -6.93 9.80
C PRO A 242 32.43 -6.51 8.65
N ALA A 243 33.46 -7.32 8.38
CA ALA A 243 34.39 -7.11 7.27
C ALA A 243 34.20 -8.17 6.18
N GLY A 244 34.87 -8.01 5.05
CA GLY A 244 34.84 -8.97 3.95
C GLY A 244 33.44 -9.12 3.33
N GLU A 245 33.12 -10.34 2.91
CA GLU A 245 31.81 -10.66 2.27
C GLU A 245 30.60 -10.40 3.18
N ALA A 246 30.77 -10.56 4.49
CA ALA A 246 29.70 -10.29 5.45
C ALA A 246 29.30 -8.82 5.47
N ALA A 247 30.19 -7.89 5.10
CA ALA A 247 29.88 -6.47 5.01
C ALA A 247 28.82 -6.17 3.94
N ALA A 248 28.82 -6.88 2.82
CA ALA A 248 27.84 -6.73 1.75
C ALA A 248 26.46 -7.27 2.12
N ARG A 249 26.39 -8.14 3.15
CA ARG A 249 25.17 -8.75 3.66
C ARG A 249 24.78 -8.23 5.04
N SER A 250 25.20 -7.00 5.36
CA SER A 250 24.94 -6.39 6.65
C SER A 250 24.38 -4.97 6.54
N TRP A 251 23.54 -4.63 7.52
CA TRP A 251 23.00 -3.29 7.68
C TRP A 251 22.92 -2.90 9.16
N ARG A 252 22.86 -1.60 9.43
CA ARG A 252 22.75 -1.09 10.80
C ARG A 252 21.30 -0.80 11.16
N ARG A 253 20.82 -1.36 12.29
CA ARG A 253 19.48 -1.12 12.81
C ARG A 253 19.47 -1.12 14.33
N ALA A 254 18.73 -0.19 14.94
CA ALA A 254 18.61 -0.05 16.39
C ALA A 254 19.98 -0.04 17.11
N GLY A 255 20.99 0.63 16.53
CA GLY A 255 22.33 0.75 17.11
C GLY A 255 23.23 -0.48 16.93
N ARG A 256 22.75 -1.59 16.39
CA ARG A 256 23.52 -2.82 16.15
C ARG A 256 23.61 -3.12 14.66
N TRP A 257 24.62 -3.90 14.26
CA TRP A 257 24.73 -4.47 12.93
C TRP A 257 23.90 -5.73 12.85
N ARG A 258 23.13 -5.90 11.79
CA ARG A 258 22.45 -7.10 11.39
C ARG A 258 23.23 -7.73 10.26
N ILE A 259 23.46 -9.02 10.33
CA ILE A 259 24.25 -9.78 9.36
C ILE A 259 23.39 -10.94 8.89
N TRP A 260 23.09 -10.95 7.60
CA TRP A 260 22.41 -12.07 6.99
C TRP A 260 23.42 -13.15 6.56
N ASN A 261 23.17 -14.37 7.00
CA ASN A 261 23.88 -15.56 6.58
C ASN A 261 22.95 -16.45 5.75
N PRO A 262 23.17 -16.60 4.43
CA PRO A 262 22.35 -17.44 3.56
C PRO A 262 22.49 -18.93 3.89
N ASP A 263 23.63 -19.35 4.46
CA ASP A 263 23.87 -20.72 4.92
C ASP A 263 23.75 -20.78 6.46
N PRO A 264 22.69 -21.39 7.02
CA PRO A 264 22.51 -21.50 8.46
C PRO A 264 23.61 -22.28 9.18
N GLY A 265 24.32 -23.16 8.47
CA GLY A 265 25.43 -23.98 8.98
C GLY A 265 26.84 -23.40 8.79
N GLY A 266 26.94 -22.20 8.18
CA GLY A 266 28.20 -21.53 7.87
C GLY A 266 28.99 -21.11 9.12
N PRO A 267 30.32 -20.83 8.99
CA PRO A 267 31.18 -20.51 10.11
C PRO A 267 30.69 -19.32 10.90
N ASP A 268 30.82 -19.45 12.21
CA ASP A 268 30.31 -18.48 13.19
C ASP A 268 30.85 -17.08 12.97
N ALA A 269 29.95 -16.17 12.62
CA ALA A 269 30.17 -14.75 12.87
C ALA A 269 29.92 -14.51 14.38
N ASP A 270 30.81 -13.78 15.06
CA ASP A 270 30.61 -13.33 16.44
C ASP A 270 29.27 -12.57 16.54
N GLY A 271 28.29 -13.19 17.20
CA GLY A 271 26.97 -12.55 17.40
C GLY A 271 25.85 -13.58 17.65
N GLY A 272 24.88 -13.18 18.48
CA GLY A 272 23.69 -14.01 18.76
C GLY A 272 22.72 -14.06 17.57
N VAL A 273 22.13 -15.22 17.30
CA VAL A 273 20.99 -15.34 16.37
C VAL A 273 19.83 -14.52 16.88
N ILE A 274 19.19 -13.78 16.01
CA ILE A 274 18.02 -12.94 16.33
C ILE A 274 16.82 -13.34 15.48
N THR A 275 15.64 -13.13 16.02
CA THR A 275 14.39 -13.30 15.27
C THR A 275 14.26 -12.15 14.26
N PRO A 276 14.12 -12.44 12.96
CA PRO A 276 13.87 -11.41 11.96
C PRO A 276 12.47 -10.82 12.09
N ASP A 277 12.30 -9.58 11.63
CA ASP A 277 11.01 -8.95 11.41
C ASP A 277 10.80 -8.67 9.91
N LEU A 278 9.66 -8.06 9.55
CA LEU A 278 9.33 -7.78 8.15
C LEU A 278 10.40 -6.92 7.47
N GLN A 279 10.96 -5.93 8.16
CA GLN A 279 12.01 -5.07 7.59
C GLN A 279 13.29 -5.87 7.30
N ASP A 280 13.65 -6.81 8.15
CA ASP A 280 14.78 -7.68 7.94
C ASP A 280 14.56 -8.60 6.73
N ALA A 281 13.37 -9.21 6.65
CA ALA A 281 13.01 -10.11 5.53
C ALA A 281 13.01 -9.36 4.19
N VAL A 282 12.46 -8.15 4.12
CA VAL A 282 12.48 -7.30 2.93
C VAL A 282 13.92 -6.90 2.55
N THR A 283 14.75 -6.55 3.55
CA THR A 283 16.16 -6.22 3.30
C THR A 283 16.93 -7.42 2.76
N VAL A 284 16.71 -8.61 3.32
CA VAL A 284 17.33 -9.85 2.83
C VAL A 284 16.88 -10.17 1.41
N ALA A 285 15.59 -10.04 1.10
CA ALA A 285 15.08 -10.28 -0.25
C ALA A 285 15.73 -9.33 -1.28
N ALA A 286 15.89 -8.05 -0.94
CA ALA A 286 16.57 -7.08 -1.80
C ALA A 286 18.07 -7.39 -1.99
N ILE A 287 18.78 -7.78 -0.93
CA ILE A 287 20.20 -8.16 -1.01
C ILE A 287 20.36 -9.43 -1.85
N SER A 288 19.52 -10.45 -1.65
CA SER A 288 19.56 -11.73 -2.38
C SER A 288 19.41 -11.52 -3.88
N ARG A 289 18.57 -10.58 -4.30
CA ARG A 289 18.36 -10.24 -5.72
C ARG A 289 19.60 -9.58 -6.36
N GLN A 290 20.35 -8.79 -5.58
CA GLN A 290 21.54 -8.07 -6.09
C GLN A 290 22.77 -8.97 -6.17
N GLN A 291 22.78 -10.11 -5.48
CA GLN A 291 23.86 -11.08 -5.58
C GLN A 291 23.55 -12.01 -6.78
N PRO A 292 24.37 -12.00 -7.87
CA PRO A 292 24.21 -13.00 -8.91
C PRO A 292 24.32 -14.38 -8.26
N ALA A 293 23.42 -15.29 -8.66
CA ALA A 293 23.50 -16.69 -8.25
C ALA A 293 24.94 -17.14 -8.42
N GLY A 294 25.65 -17.34 -7.31
CA GLY A 294 27.07 -17.65 -7.31
C GLY A 294 27.32 -18.80 -8.24
N GLY A 295 28.22 -18.60 -9.20
CA GLY A 295 28.57 -19.62 -10.16
C GLY A 295 28.94 -20.91 -9.46
N ALA A 296 28.16 -21.94 -9.74
CA ALA A 296 28.65 -23.29 -9.63
C ALA A 296 29.80 -23.41 -10.63
N ALA A 297 31.04 -23.32 -10.12
CA ALA A 297 32.24 -23.74 -10.82
C ALA A 297 32.50 -25.21 -10.53
#